data_3cf5d30d0c1a58808c8337c092cfda1b
#
_entry.id   3cf5d30d0c1a58808c8337c092cfda1b
#
_cell.length_a   1.000
_cell.length_b   1.000
_cell.length_c   1.000
_cell.angle_alpha   90.00
_cell.angle_beta   90.00
_cell.angle_gamma   90.00
#
_symmetry.space_group_name_H-M   'P 1'
#
loop_
_entity.id
_entity.type
_entity.pdbx_description
1 polymer ?
#
loop_
_entity_poly.entity_id
_entity_poly.type
_entity_poly.pdbx_seq_one_letter_code
_entity_poly.pdbx_strand_id
1 'polypeptide(L)'
;SGTELLFRLIRTAILSSGKGSIVGSTLEHPASRSATAKWSKIASKELIMVPHCNDTGTVDIDKYLDHINSNVAVATIVHTSPVTGIGVDIKNLTNGIKDKNPDCLVIVDGIQHAAHGDINISDYKIDGYVISPYKVFSRHGYGLAWMSDRLRNLPHENLMKGPEENWDLGTRDVGSYATFSDVIDYFEWLGSKFSKIENTRHEKFLNASRFIHKQENHLVDIMLFGKDNIKGLSSYPNIKIIGGVENKLREGLVSFSLHDLPSEIIVKELNNKGVRTHIRKSDHYSGNILDPLGLKNCVRVSMCHYNTEEEVLQFLTGINEIIHH
;
A
#
# COMPACT_ATOMS: atom_id res chain seq x y z
N SER A 1 12.00 2.10 10.60
CA SER A 1 10.67 1.71 10.11
C SER A 1 10.44 2.20 8.69
N GLY A 2 9.43 1.63 7.99
CA GLY A 2 9.07 2.13 6.65
C GLY A 2 8.70 3.62 6.66
N THR A 3 8.00 4.09 7.68
CA THR A 3 7.68 5.53 7.85
C THR A 3 8.94 6.39 7.89
N GLU A 4 9.95 6.02 8.67
CA GLU A 4 11.21 6.76 8.75
C GLU A 4 11.97 6.77 7.42
N LEU A 5 11.95 5.64 6.70
CA LEU A 5 12.58 5.55 5.39
C LEU A 5 11.86 6.44 4.37
N LEU A 6 10.51 6.45 4.34
CA LEU A 6 9.75 7.37 3.49
C LEU A 6 10.08 8.83 3.81
N PHE A 7 10.08 9.20 5.09
CA PHE A 7 10.48 10.55 5.50
C PHE A 7 11.88 10.91 5.01
N ARG A 8 12.82 9.99 5.09
CA ARG A 8 14.21 10.20 4.72
C ARG A 8 14.40 10.29 3.20
N LEU A 9 13.83 9.35 2.44
CA LEU A 9 13.93 9.36 0.99
C LEU A 9 13.26 10.59 0.39
N ILE A 10 12.04 10.91 0.82
CA ILE A 10 11.28 12.09 0.36
C ILE A 10 12.03 13.38 0.72
N ARG A 11 12.55 13.48 1.96
CA ARG A 11 13.37 14.62 2.36
C ARG A 11 14.57 14.80 1.44
N THR A 12 15.34 13.75 1.25
CA THR A 12 16.55 13.79 0.39
C THR A 12 16.18 14.21 -1.03
N ALA A 13 15.15 13.59 -1.63
CA ALA A 13 14.71 13.95 -2.97
C ALA A 13 14.28 15.42 -3.06
N ILE A 14 13.48 15.92 -2.11
CA ILE A 14 12.97 17.31 -2.16
C ILE A 14 14.06 18.35 -1.90
N LEU A 15 14.93 18.11 -0.91
CA LEU A 15 15.97 19.09 -0.56
C LEU A 15 17.14 19.13 -1.55
N SER A 16 17.45 17.97 -2.15
CA SER A 16 18.58 17.84 -3.07
C SER A 16 18.21 18.00 -4.56
N SER A 17 16.91 17.96 -4.90
CA SER A 17 16.47 18.30 -6.26
C SER A 17 16.55 19.81 -6.51
N GLY A 18 16.76 20.20 -7.77
CA GLY A 18 16.74 21.61 -8.20
C GLY A 18 15.40 22.30 -7.89
N LYS A 19 15.17 23.47 -8.52
CA LYS A 19 13.85 24.13 -8.45
C LYS A 19 12.79 23.22 -9.08
N GLY A 20 11.56 23.33 -8.58
CA GLY A 20 10.43 22.58 -9.14
C GLY A 20 9.38 22.26 -8.09
N SER A 21 8.20 21.89 -8.56
CA SER A 21 7.08 21.46 -7.71
C SER A 21 7.21 19.99 -7.31
N ILE A 22 6.41 19.63 -6.31
CA ILE A 22 6.28 18.27 -5.80
C ILE A 22 4.85 17.81 -6.10
N VAL A 23 4.69 16.60 -6.62
CA VAL A 23 3.36 16.02 -6.89
C VAL A 23 3.20 14.78 -6.03
N GLY A 24 2.07 14.69 -5.33
CA GLY A 24 1.62 13.52 -4.59
C GLY A 24 0.13 13.35 -4.77
N SER A 25 -0.50 12.47 -4.01
CA SER A 25 -1.95 12.28 -4.05
C SER A 25 -2.59 12.30 -2.68
N THR A 26 -3.90 12.58 -2.64
CA THR A 26 -4.68 12.44 -1.41
C THR A 26 -4.86 10.98 -0.96
N LEU A 27 -4.51 10.00 -1.81
CA LEU A 27 -4.53 8.58 -1.49
C LEU A 27 -3.37 8.16 -0.57
N GLU A 28 -2.27 8.93 -0.55
CA GLU A 28 -1.04 8.60 0.16
C GLU A 28 -1.25 8.32 1.65
N HIS A 29 -0.47 7.38 2.19
CA HIS A 29 -0.35 7.17 3.62
C HIS A 29 0.17 8.44 4.33
N PRO A 30 -0.20 8.70 5.60
CA PRO A 30 0.28 9.86 6.36
C PRO A 30 1.79 10.06 6.37
N ALA A 31 2.57 8.97 6.29
CA ALA A 31 4.02 9.04 6.19
C ALA A 31 4.47 9.87 4.97
N SER A 32 3.97 9.53 3.78
CA SER A 32 4.30 10.26 2.54
C SER A 32 3.71 11.66 2.54
N ARG A 33 2.42 11.82 2.90
CA ARG A 33 1.76 13.15 2.94
C ARG A 33 2.45 14.11 3.91
N SER A 34 2.80 13.64 5.11
CA SER A 34 3.48 14.49 6.10
C SER A 34 4.90 14.84 5.68
N ALA A 35 5.62 13.89 5.08
CA ALA A 35 6.96 14.14 4.59
C ALA A 35 6.96 15.14 3.43
N THR A 36 6.10 14.95 2.43
CA THR A 36 5.99 15.88 1.29
C THR A 36 5.57 17.27 1.76
N ALA A 37 4.54 17.40 2.59
CA ALA A 37 4.08 18.69 3.10
C ALA A 37 5.17 19.42 3.91
N LYS A 38 5.86 18.70 4.81
CA LYS A 38 6.92 19.29 5.63
C LYS A 38 8.09 19.77 4.79
N TRP A 39 8.61 18.93 3.91
CA TRP A 39 9.85 19.22 3.21
C TRP A 39 9.64 20.16 2.03
N SER A 40 8.49 20.14 1.36
CA SER A 40 8.12 21.14 0.36
C SER A 40 8.07 22.54 0.97
N LYS A 41 7.46 22.67 2.16
CA LYS A 41 7.40 23.95 2.89
C LYS A 41 8.80 24.46 3.24
N ILE A 42 9.69 23.59 3.75
CA ILE A 42 11.06 23.96 4.11
C ILE A 42 11.87 24.37 2.86
N ALA A 43 11.68 23.65 1.76
CA ALA A 43 12.37 23.94 0.49
C ALA A 43 11.73 25.10 -0.30
N SER A 44 10.63 25.69 0.19
CA SER A 44 9.83 26.71 -0.51
C SER A 44 9.41 26.24 -1.92
N LYS A 45 9.00 24.96 -2.03
CA LYS A 45 8.51 24.33 -3.26
C LYS A 45 7.00 24.16 -3.19
N GLU A 46 6.34 24.34 -4.33
CA GLU A 46 4.91 24.05 -4.45
C GLU A 46 4.64 22.57 -4.26
N LEU A 47 3.60 22.23 -3.49
CA LEU A 47 3.09 20.87 -3.33
C LEU A 47 1.71 20.77 -3.98
N ILE A 48 1.59 19.88 -4.95
CA ILE A 48 0.36 19.55 -5.66
C ILE A 48 -0.11 18.19 -5.16
N MET A 49 -1.32 18.14 -4.57
CA MET A 49 -1.94 16.90 -4.10
C MET A 49 -3.10 16.53 -5.01
N VAL A 50 -2.88 15.53 -5.88
CA VAL A 50 -3.89 15.05 -6.83
C VAL A 50 -5.00 14.32 -6.05
N PRO A 51 -6.28 14.71 -6.22
CA PRO A 51 -7.37 14.04 -5.55
C PRO A 51 -7.52 12.59 -6.02
N HIS A 52 -7.74 11.67 -5.09
CA HIS A 52 -8.19 10.31 -5.43
C HIS A 52 -9.68 10.31 -5.80
N CYS A 53 -10.10 9.30 -6.53
CA CYS A 53 -11.51 9.09 -6.85
C CYS A 53 -12.20 8.33 -5.70
N ASN A 54 -13.24 8.91 -5.12
CA ASN A 54 -13.99 8.31 -4.02
C ASN A 54 -14.70 7.00 -4.42
N ASP A 55 -15.13 6.89 -5.68
CA ASP A 55 -15.87 5.73 -6.17
C ASP A 55 -14.94 4.53 -6.41
N THR A 56 -13.77 4.78 -6.99
CA THR A 56 -12.80 3.72 -7.29
C THR A 56 -11.78 3.49 -6.16
N GLY A 57 -11.67 4.41 -5.20
CA GLY A 57 -10.75 4.32 -4.08
C GLY A 57 -9.27 4.35 -4.47
N THR A 58 -8.95 4.82 -5.67
CA THR A 58 -7.58 4.95 -6.20
C THR A 58 -7.39 6.28 -6.92
N VAL A 59 -6.18 6.55 -7.39
CA VAL A 59 -5.86 7.73 -8.18
C VAL A 59 -6.05 7.43 -9.66
N ASP A 60 -6.70 8.35 -10.36
CA ASP A 60 -6.78 8.36 -11.82
C ASP A 60 -5.39 8.74 -12.38
N ILE A 61 -4.83 7.83 -13.18
CA ILE A 61 -3.48 7.99 -13.73
C ILE A 61 -3.40 9.22 -14.64
N ASP A 62 -4.37 9.42 -15.50
CA ASP A 62 -4.36 10.55 -16.45
C ASP A 62 -4.42 11.87 -15.69
N LYS A 63 -5.29 11.97 -14.68
CA LYS A 63 -5.36 13.15 -13.80
C LYS A 63 -4.06 13.39 -13.03
N TYR A 64 -3.37 12.33 -12.60
CA TYR A 64 -2.06 12.49 -11.97
C TYR A 64 -1.03 13.01 -12.98
N LEU A 65 -1.02 12.45 -14.18
CA LEU A 65 -0.10 12.84 -15.26
C LEU A 65 -0.37 14.25 -15.81
N ASP A 66 -1.58 14.80 -15.67
CA ASP A 66 -1.88 16.19 -16.03
C ASP A 66 -1.09 17.20 -15.20
N HIS A 67 -0.67 16.82 -13.99
CA HIS A 67 0.18 17.65 -13.14
C HIS A 67 1.68 17.43 -13.36
N ILE A 68 2.08 16.49 -14.22
CA ILE A 68 3.49 16.22 -14.52
C ILE A 68 3.93 17.02 -15.74
N ASN A 69 4.95 17.83 -15.54
CA ASN A 69 5.64 18.62 -16.57
C ASN A 69 7.14 18.74 -16.21
N SER A 70 7.93 19.39 -17.06
CA SER A 70 9.38 19.55 -16.86
C SER A 70 9.79 20.30 -15.60
N ASN A 71 8.85 20.97 -14.91
CA ASN A 71 9.09 21.68 -13.66
C ASN A 71 8.78 20.83 -12.41
N VAL A 72 8.36 19.56 -12.55
CA VAL A 72 8.12 18.69 -11.41
C VAL A 72 9.42 18.02 -10.96
N ALA A 73 9.87 18.32 -9.75
CA ALA A 73 11.12 17.77 -9.22
C ALA A 73 10.96 16.37 -8.59
N VAL A 74 9.86 16.15 -7.88
CA VAL A 74 9.60 14.88 -7.17
C VAL A 74 8.14 14.49 -7.31
N ALA A 75 7.91 13.20 -7.52
CA ALA A 75 6.59 12.56 -7.46
C ALA A 75 6.57 11.49 -6.37
N THR A 76 5.49 11.44 -5.56
CA THR A 76 5.27 10.39 -4.56
C THR A 76 4.01 9.61 -4.87
N ILE A 77 4.06 8.29 -4.74
CA ILE A 77 2.97 7.39 -5.11
C ILE A 77 2.83 6.31 -4.04
N VAL A 78 1.61 6.08 -3.55
CA VAL A 78 1.30 4.87 -2.78
C VAL A 78 0.97 3.73 -3.75
N HIS A 79 1.58 2.55 -3.59
CA HIS A 79 1.29 1.41 -4.46
C HIS A 79 -0.10 0.84 -4.18
N THR A 80 -0.45 0.69 -2.90
CA THR A 80 -1.78 0.23 -2.47
C THR A 80 -2.23 0.98 -1.23
N SER A 81 -3.45 1.48 -1.25
CA SER A 81 -4.02 2.18 -0.11
C SER A 81 -4.30 1.21 1.06
N PRO A 82 -3.79 1.48 2.26
CA PRO A 82 -4.08 0.64 3.44
C PRO A 82 -5.52 0.82 3.96
N VAL A 83 -6.29 1.73 3.39
CA VAL A 83 -7.68 2.00 3.76
C VAL A 83 -8.65 1.42 2.75
N THR A 84 -8.47 1.69 1.47
CA THR A 84 -9.38 1.19 0.41
C THR A 84 -9.04 -0.23 -0.04
N GLY A 85 -7.78 -0.66 0.12
CA GLY A 85 -7.26 -1.92 -0.43
C GLY A 85 -7.06 -1.89 -1.95
N ILE A 86 -7.18 -0.72 -2.56
CA ILE A 86 -7.06 -0.58 -4.00
C ILE A 86 -5.64 -0.13 -4.37
N GLY A 87 -5.06 -0.82 -5.34
CA GLY A 87 -3.75 -0.51 -5.89
C GLY A 87 -3.75 0.62 -6.90
N VAL A 88 -2.54 1.01 -7.29
CA VAL A 88 -2.23 1.90 -8.42
C VAL A 88 -1.35 1.13 -9.39
N ASP A 89 -1.61 1.21 -10.68
CA ASP A 89 -0.73 0.65 -11.70
C ASP A 89 0.58 1.45 -11.76
N ILE A 90 1.53 1.06 -10.92
CA ILE A 90 2.83 1.73 -10.76
C ILE A 90 3.61 1.75 -12.07
N LYS A 91 3.58 0.65 -12.82
CA LYS A 91 4.31 0.55 -14.09
C LYS A 91 3.82 1.59 -15.09
N ASN A 92 2.51 1.68 -15.28
CA ASN A 92 1.91 2.62 -16.22
C ASN A 92 2.12 4.08 -15.77
N LEU A 93 1.84 4.37 -14.49
CA LEU A 93 2.00 5.72 -13.95
C LEU A 93 3.46 6.20 -14.02
N THR A 94 4.42 5.37 -13.63
CA THR A 94 5.84 5.79 -13.62
C THR A 94 6.42 5.90 -15.02
N ASN A 95 5.96 5.10 -15.99
CA ASN A 95 6.28 5.29 -17.39
C ASN A 95 5.79 6.66 -17.88
N GLY A 96 4.52 7.00 -17.65
CA GLY A 96 3.95 8.28 -18.02
C GLY A 96 4.66 9.48 -17.38
N ILE A 97 5.07 9.37 -16.11
CA ILE A 97 5.87 10.41 -15.45
C ILE A 97 7.20 10.61 -16.16
N LYS A 98 7.94 9.51 -16.42
CA LYS A 98 9.27 9.61 -17.05
C LYS A 98 9.21 10.00 -18.52
N ASP A 99 8.15 9.69 -19.23
CA ASP A 99 7.94 10.14 -20.60
C ASP A 99 7.70 11.65 -20.67
N LYS A 100 7.00 12.24 -19.69
CA LYS A 100 6.78 13.69 -19.56
C LYS A 100 7.98 14.42 -18.93
N ASN A 101 8.63 13.80 -17.96
CA ASN A 101 9.78 14.36 -17.25
C ASN A 101 10.76 13.27 -16.78
N PRO A 102 11.79 12.94 -17.56
CA PRO A 102 12.80 11.94 -17.20
C PRO A 102 13.57 12.28 -15.91
N ASP A 103 13.67 13.58 -15.58
CA ASP A 103 14.42 14.06 -14.42
C ASP A 103 13.64 14.04 -13.12
N CYS A 104 12.31 13.91 -13.16
CA CYS A 104 11.48 13.78 -11.97
C CYS A 104 11.93 12.57 -11.12
N LEU A 105 12.22 12.79 -9.84
CA LEU A 105 12.50 11.71 -8.89
C LEU A 105 11.16 11.08 -8.44
N VAL A 106 11.04 9.77 -8.54
CA VAL A 106 9.81 9.05 -8.21
C VAL A 106 10.02 8.14 -7.01
N ILE A 107 9.27 8.38 -5.93
CA ILE A 107 9.33 7.58 -4.70
C ILE A 107 7.99 6.87 -4.47
N VAL A 108 8.05 5.56 -4.30
CA VAL A 108 6.88 4.70 -4.11
C VAL A 108 6.81 4.15 -2.69
N ASP A 109 5.66 4.33 -2.05
CA ASP A 109 5.28 3.66 -0.82
C ASP A 109 4.65 2.30 -1.15
N GLY A 110 5.46 1.24 -1.10
CA GLY A 110 5.04 -0.15 -1.31
C GLY A 110 4.66 -0.90 -0.04
N ILE A 111 4.55 -0.21 1.09
CA ILE A 111 4.40 -0.82 2.41
C ILE A 111 3.14 -1.71 2.51
N GLN A 112 2.03 -1.30 1.90
CA GLN A 112 0.82 -2.13 1.91
C GLN A 112 0.88 -3.22 0.86
N HIS A 113 1.35 -2.91 -0.34
CA HIS A 113 1.39 -3.83 -1.49
C HIS A 113 2.29 -5.06 -1.26
N ALA A 114 3.37 -4.90 -0.54
CA ALA A 114 4.48 -5.87 -0.51
C ALA A 114 4.11 -7.31 -0.12
N ALA A 115 2.99 -7.51 0.60
CA ALA A 115 2.50 -8.85 0.96
C ALA A 115 1.46 -9.41 -0.03
N HIS A 116 0.93 -8.59 -0.95
CA HIS A 116 -0.28 -8.88 -1.70
C HIS A 116 -0.05 -9.05 -3.22
N GLY A 117 1.04 -8.53 -3.76
CA GLY A 117 1.31 -8.57 -5.20
C GLY A 117 2.79 -8.64 -5.54
N ASP A 118 3.06 -8.71 -6.84
CA ASP A 118 4.44 -8.77 -7.33
C ASP A 118 5.09 -7.40 -7.33
N ILE A 119 6.31 -7.38 -6.80
CA ILE A 119 7.20 -6.24 -6.87
C ILE A 119 8.32 -6.58 -7.84
N ASN A 120 8.30 -5.98 -9.02
CA ASN A 120 9.39 -6.08 -9.97
C ASN A 120 9.98 -4.71 -10.24
N ILE A 121 10.98 -4.33 -9.45
CA ILE A 121 11.62 -3.01 -9.52
C ILE A 121 12.15 -2.69 -10.91
N SER A 122 12.60 -3.70 -11.66
CA SER A 122 13.13 -3.50 -13.02
C SER A 122 12.06 -3.03 -14.03
N ASP A 123 10.79 -3.28 -13.74
CA ASP A 123 9.65 -2.85 -14.56
C ASP A 123 9.20 -1.42 -14.25
N TYR A 124 9.65 -0.87 -13.12
CA TYR A 124 9.23 0.45 -12.65
C TYR A 124 10.30 1.49 -12.91
N LYS A 125 9.93 2.61 -13.51
CA LYS A 125 10.83 3.75 -13.70
C LYS A 125 10.83 4.64 -12.45
N ILE A 126 11.36 4.14 -11.33
CA ILE A 126 11.33 4.78 -10.01
C ILE A 126 12.74 5.06 -9.48
N ASP A 127 12.80 5.89 -8.45
CA ASP A 127 14.05 6.22 -7.76
C ASP A 127 14.08 5.72 -6.32
N GLY A 128 12.93 5.47 -5.69
CA GLY A 128 12.83 4.87 -4.37
C GLY A 128 11.60 3.98 -4.21
N TYR A 129 11.75 2.85 -3.50
CA TYR A 129 10.65 1.95 -3.15
C TYR A 129 10.82 1.48 -1.71
N VAL A 130 9.81 1.68 -0.86
CA VAL A 130 9.91 1.40 0.58
C VAL A 130 8.90 0.35 0.99
N ILE A 131 9.36 -0.60 1.81
CA ILE A 131 8.50 -1.61 2.44
C ILE A 131 8.70 -1.66 3.96
N SER A 132 7.70 -2.21 4.65
CA SER A 132 7.77 -2.54 6.08
C SER A 132 7.70 -4.05 6.24
N PRO A 133 8.81 -4.73 6.55
CA PRO A 133 8.89 -6.18 6.59
C PRO A 133 7.88 -6.87 7.49
N TYR A 134 7.42 -6.21 8.58
CA TYR A 134 6.39 -6.79 9.45
C TYR A 134 5.05 -7.02 8.74
N LYS A 135 4.78 -6.31 7.62
CA LYS A 135 3.60 -6.57 6.78
C LYS A 135 3.83 -7.70 5.78
N VAL A 136 5.07 -8.15 5.63
CA VAL A 136 5.48 -9.24 4.74
C VAL A 136 6.01 -10.39 5.60
N PHE A 137 5.26 -10.77 6.62
CA PHE A 137 5.49 -11.95 7.48
C PHE A 137 6.77 -11.92 8.33
N SER A 138 7.54 -10.81 8.34
CA SER A 138 8.71 -10.62 9.19
C SER A 138 8.36 -9.88 10.49
N ARG A 139 9.36 -9.54 11.29
CA ARG A 139 9.19 -8.86 12.58
C ARG A 139 9.05 -7.32 12.44
N HIS A 140 8.54 -6.70 13.49
CA HIS A 140 8.53 -5.24 13.64
C HIS A 140 9.92 -4.67 13.90
N GLY A 141 10.06 -3.34 13.79
CA GLY A 141 11.21 -2.58 14.27
C GLY A 141 12.15 -2.07 13.17
N TYR A 142 11.98 -2.48 11.91
CA TYR A 142 12.81 -2.03 10.80
C TYR A 142 12.00 -1.77 9.52
N GLY A 143 12.64 -1.18 8.52
CA GLY A 143 12.14 -0.97 7.19
C GLY A 143 13.19 -1.33 6.17
N LEU A 144 12.80 -1.56 4.94
CA LEU A 144 13.69 -1.75 3.80
C LEU A 144 13.34 -0.77 2.70
N ALA A 145 14.36 -0.25 2.03
CA ALA A 145 14.21 0.62 0.87
C ALA A 145 15.15 0.19 -0.24
N TRP A 146 14.61 0.14 -1.45
CA TRP A 146 15.44 0.14 -2.66
C TRP A 146 15.59 1.58 -3.16
N MET A 147 16.77 1.93 -3.65
CA MET A 147 17.08 3.25 -4.21
C MET A 147 17.83 3.11 -5.53
N SER A 148 17.47 3.94 -6.52
CA SER A 148 18.26 4.12 -7.72
C SER A 148 19.61 4.81 -7.41
N ASP A 149 20.59 4.67 -8.28
CA ASP A 149 21.85 5.40 -8.13
C ASP A 149 21.64 6.93 -8.12
N ARG A 150 20.65 7.42 -8.86
CA ARG A 150 20.27 8.84 -8.85
C ARG A 150 19.88 9.33 -7.46
N LEU A 151 19.02 8.58 -6.75
CA LEU A 151 18.58 8.95 -5.41
C LEU A 151 19.68 8.68 -4.37
N ARG A 152 20.36 7.55 -4.49
CA ARG A 152 21.40 7.12 -3.53
C ARG A 152 22.54 8.09 -3.42
N ASN A 153 22.94 8.70 -4.55
CA ASN A 153 24.07 9.61 -4.63
C ASN A 153 23.72 11.07 -4.32
N LEU A 154 22.46 11.38 -3.98
CA LEU A 154 22.10 12.73 -3.57
C LEU A 154 22.62 13.04 -2.16
N PRO A 155 22.94 14.32 -1.87
CA PRO A 155 23.28 14.76 -0.53
C PRO A 155 22.19 14.38 0.47
N HIS A 156 22.53 13.61 1.50
CA HIS A 156 21.61 13.12 2.53
C HIS A 156 22.20 13.26 3.93
N GLU A 157 21.41 12.90 4.95
CA GLU A 157 21.96 12.89 6.32
C GLU A 157 23.06 11.85 6.46
N ASN A 158 24.17 12.31 6.99
CA ASN A 158 25.35 11.51 7.24
C ASN A 158 25.97 11.85 8.59
N LEU A 159 26.68 10.93 9.18
CA LEU A 159 27.50 11.23 10.35
C LEU A 159 28.69 12.08 9.93
N MET A 160 29.05 13.04 10.77
CA MET A 160 30.20 13.90 10.50
C MET A 160 31.48 13.06 10.31
N LYS A 161 32.13 13.22 9.16
CA LYS A 161 33.29 12.41 8.72
C LYS A 161 32.96 10.94 8.44
N GLY A 162 31.70 10.54 8.39
CA GLY A 162 31.29 9.21 7.92
C GLY A 162 31.41 9.08 6.39
N PRO A 163 31.40 7.84 5.86
CA PRO A 163 31.36 7.62 4.42
C PRO A 163 30.14 8.26 3.79
N GLU A 164 30.31 8.98 2.68
CA GLU A 164 29.21 9.73 2.02
C GLU A 164 28.10 8.81 1.51
N GLU A 165 28.45 7.60 1.13
CA GLU A 165 27.50 6.59 0.65
C GLU A 165 26.69 5.89 1.76
N ASN A 166 27.02 6.15 3.04
CA ASN A 166 26.39 5.47 4.15
C ASN A 166 25.02 6.10 4.52
N TRP A 167 23.97 5.40 4.22
CA TRP A 167 22.59 5.78 4.58
C TRP A 167 22.19 5.36 5.99
N ASP A 168 22.96 4.50 6.66
CA ASP A 168 22.66 4.07 8.03
C ASP A 168 23.30 5.00 9.06
N LEU A 169 22.46 5.58 9.93
CA LEU A 169 22.90 6.52 10.97
C LEU A 169 23.22 5.86 12.31
N GLY A 170 23.25 4.55 12.38
CA GLY A 170 23.51 3.85 13.62
C GLY A 170 23.56 2.34 13.46
N THR A 171 23.87 1.66 14.56
CA THR A 171 23.92 0.20 14.60
C THR A 171 22.51 -0.38 14.38
N ARG A 172 22.40 -1.34 13.47
CA ARG A 172 21.16 -2.03 13.16
C ARG A 172 21.06 -3.37 13.87
N ASP A 173 19.85 -3.81 14.14
CA ASP A 173 19.56 -5.16 14.63
C ASP A 173 19.71 -6.16 13.47
N VAL A 174 20.84 -6.82 13.38
CA VAL A 174 21.12 -7.83 12.33
C VAL A 174 20.15 -9.01 12.38
N GLY A 175 19.59 -9.33 13.54
CA GLY A 175 18.56 -10.35 13.69
C GLY A 175 17.27 -10.00 12.96
N SER A 176 16.95 -8.71 12.84
CA SER A 176 15.82 -8.26 12.03
C SER A 176 15.99 -8.55 10.55
N TYR A 177 17.18 -8.32 10.01
CA TYR A 177 17.47 -8.62 8.60
C TYR A 177 17.52 -10.14 8.34
N ALA A 178 18.02 -10.94 9.28
CA ALA A 178 17.99 -12.40 9.19
C ALA A 178 16.54 -12.92 9.05
N THR A 179 15.58 -12.37 9.82
CA THR A 179 14.17 -12.77 9.67
C THR A 179 13.59 -12.43 8.29
N PHE A 180 14.11 -11.42 7.61
CA PHE A 180 13.67 -11.12 6.25
C PHE A 180 14.27 -12.10 5.22
N SER A 181 15.46 -12.62 5.46
CA SER A 181 16.01 -13.70 4.64
C SER A 181 15.12 -14.93 4.68
N ASP A 182 14.59 -15.31 5.85
CA ASP A 182 13.63 -16.40 5.99
C ASP A 182 12.32 -16.13 5.21
N VAL A 183 11.87 -14.87 5.15
CA VAL A 183 10.71 -14.48 4.32
C VAL A 183 11.02 -14.68 2.83
N ILE A 184 12.20 -14.30 2.37
CA ILE A 184 12.62 -14.54 0.98
C ILE A 184 12.66 -16.04 0.68
N ASP A 185 13.19 -16.86 1.59
CA ASP A 185 13.24 -18.32 1.43
C ASP A 185 11.82 -18.93 1.41
N TYR A 186 10.90 -18.39 2.23
CA TYR A 186 9.48 -18.78 2.18
C TYR A 186 8.85 -18.49 0.82
N PHE A 187 9.05 -17.30 0.25
CA PHE A 187 8.53 -16.96 -1.07
C PHE A 187 9.14 -17.83 -2.16
N GLU A 188 10.45 -18.12 -2.09
CA GLU A 188 11.11 -19.04 -3.01
C GLU A 188 10.52 -20.44 -2.92
N TRP A 189 10.32 -20.95 -1.70
CA TRP A 189 9.67 -22.24 -1.46
C TRP A 189 8.25 -22.27 -2.01
N LEU A 190 7.44 -21.25 -1.70
CA LEU A 190 6.06 -21.15 -2.16
C LEU A 190 6.01 -21.14 -3.70
N GLY A 191 6.80 -20.29 -4.33
CA GLY A 191 6.85 -20.20 -5.80
C GLY A 191 7.30 -21.48 -6.49
N SER A 192 8.18 -22.26 -5.85
CA SER A 192 8.62 -23.56 -6.37
C SER A 192 7.48 -24.59 -6.46
N LYS A 193 6.40 -24.43 -5.68
CA LYS A 193 5.23 -25.33 -5.72
C LYS A 193 4.37 -25.14 -6.96
N PHE A 194 4.48 -23.98 -7.61
CA PHE A 194 3.69 -23.60 -8.78
C PHE A 194 4.50 -23.55 -10.07
N SER A 195 5.76 -23.96 -10.02
CA SER A 195 6.66 -24.03 -11.17
C SER A 195 6.96 -25.48 -11.53
N LYS A 196 6.90 -25.79 -12.82
CA LYS A 196 7.29 -27.12 -13.39
C LYS A 196 8.72 -27.13 -13.94
N ILE A 197 9.42 -26.01 -13.93
CA ILE A 197 10.74 -25.81 -14.55
C ILE A 197 11.69 -25.30 -13.47
N GLU A 198 12.99 -25.58 -13.62
CA GLU A 198 14.04 -24.96 -12.80
C GLU A 198 14.06 -23.43 -13.08
N ASN A 199 13.32 -22.68 -12.29
CA ASN A 199 13.26 -21.25 -12.36
C ASN A 199 14.37 -20.63 -11.50
N THR A 200 14.79 -19.43 -11.91
CA THR A 200 15.65 -18.59 -11.08
C THR A 200 14.96 -18.24 -9.75
N ARG A 201 15.71 -17.84 -8.75
CA ARG A 201 15.15 -17.38 -7.46
C ARG A 201 14.13 -16.25 -7.65
N HIS A 202 14.42 -15.33 -8.55
CA HIS A 202 13.52 -14.20 -8.88
C HIS A 202 12.20 -14.67 -9.49
N GLU A 203 12.24 -15.61 -10.44
CA GLU A 203 11.02 -16.17 -11.05
C GLU A 203 10.17 -16.94 -10.04
N LYS A 204 10.79 -17.68 -9.13
CA LYS A 204 10.06 -18.34 -8.03
C LYS A 204 9.38 -17.31 -7.13
N PHE A 205 10.06 -16.20 -6.81
CA PHE A 205 9.49 -15.11 -6.04
C PHE A 205 8.27 -14.49 -6.73
N LEU A 206 8.37 -14.18 -8.03
CA LEU A 206 7.24 -13.66 -8.81
C LEU A 206 6.08 -14.66 -8.89
N ASN A 207 6.36 -15.97 -9.02
CA ASN A 207 5.33 -17.00 -9.02
C ASN A 207 4.61 -17.08 -7.68
N ALA A 208 5.33 -16.97 -6.56
CA ALA A 208 4.73 -16.89 -5.22
C ALA A 208 3.79 -15.70 -5.10
N SER A 209 4.23 -14.50 -5.49
CA SER A 209 3.45 -13.28 -5.44
C SER A 209 2.16 -13.38 -6.27
N ARG A 210 2.24 -13.92 -7.48
CA ARG A 210 1.08 -14.17 -8.35
C ARG A 210 0.09 -15.16 -7.74
N PHE A 211 0.61 -16.22 -7.10
CA PHE A 211 -0.24 -17.17 -6.38
C PHE A 211 -0.94 -16.51 -5.20
N ILE A 212 -0.22 -15.73 -4.39
CA ILE A 212 -0.77 -14.97 -3.27
C ILE A 212 -1.90 -14.07 -3.76
N HIS A 213 -1.63 -13.26 -4.78
CA HIS A 213 -2.62 -12.35 -5.37
C HIS A 213 -3.87 -13.09 -5.88
N LYS A 214 -3.68 -14.22 -6.57
CA LYS A 214 -4.79 -15.03 -7.07
C LYS A 214 -5.64 -15.60 -5.94
N GLN A 215 -5.01 -16.12 -4.87
CA GLN A 215 -5.71 -16.66 -3.71
C GLN A 215 -6.48 -15.57 -2.98
N GLU A 216 -5.87 -14.42 -2.75
CA GLU A 216 -6.52 -13.31 -2.09
C GLU A 216 -7.69 -12.76 -2.89
N ASN A 217 -7.56 -12.63 -4.22
CA ASN A 217 -8.67 -12.23 -5.08
C ASN A 217 -9.84 -13.20 -5.00
N HIS A 218 -9.58 -14.50 -4.98
CA HIS A 218 -10.61 -15.50 -4.80
C HIS A 218 -11.36 -15.33 -3.48
N LEU A 219 -10.65 -15.09 -2.38
CA LEU A 219 -11.25 -14.84 -1.06
C LEU A 219 -12.03 -13.51 -1.03
N VAL A 220 -11.52 -12.47 -1.71
CA VAL A 220 -12.23 -11.19 -1.88
C VAL A 220 -13.52 -11.39 -2.66
N ASP A 221 -13.51 -12.16 -3.74
CA ASP A 221 -14.70 -12.45 -4.52
C ASP A 221 -15.78 -13.13 -3.67
N ILE A 222 -15.42 -14.12 -2.86
CA ILE A 222 -16.35 -14.75 -1.92
C ILE A 222 -16.87 -13.72 -0.91
N MET A 223 -16.01 -12.87 -0.36
CA MET A 223 -16.42 -11.84 0.59
C MET A 223 -17.40 -10.85 -0.02
N LEU A 224 -17.18 -10.43 -1.26
CA LEU A 224 -18.01 -9.45 -1.94
C LEU A 224 -19.31 -10.04 -2.49
N PHE A 225 -19.25 -11.22 -3.10
CA PHE A 225 -20.39 -11.79 -3.85
C PHE A 225 -21.07 -12.95 -3.13
N GLY A 226 -20.43 -13.53 -2.12
CA GLY A 226 -20.92 -14.70 -1.40
C GLY A 226 -20.55 -16.01 -2.07
N LYS A 227 -20.97 -17.11 -1.43
CA LYS A 227 -20.81 -18.47 -1.95
C LYS A 227 -21.93 -19.35 -1.44
N ASP A 228 -22.44 -20.25 -2.30
CA ASP A 228 -23.56 -21.12 -2.04
C ASP A 228 -24.79 -20.33 -1.57
N ASN A 229 -25.31 -20.59 -0.34
CA ASN A 229 -26.43 -19.89 0.23
C ASN A 229 -26.05 -18.70 1.13
N ILE A 230 -24.77 -18.37 1.23
CA ILE A 230 -24.25 -17.27 2.07
C ILE A 230 -24.08 -16.04 1.21
N LYS A 231 -24.80 -14.96 1.55
CA LYS A 231 -24.76 -13.69 0.84
C LYS A 231 -23.42 -12.97 1.09
N GLY A 232 -22.82 -12.41 0.02
CA GLY A 232 -21.68 -11.52 0.12
C GLY A 232 -22.08 -10.09 0.51
N LEU A 233 -21.08 -9.27 0.85
CA LEU A 233 -21.29 -7.89 1.29
C LEU A 233 -22.07 -7.04 0.29
N SER A 234 -21.87 -7.24 -1.02
CA SER A 234 -22.55 -6.49 -2.08
C SER A 234 -24.06 -6.79 -2.20
N SER A 235 -24.53 -7.87 -1.57
CA SER A 235 -25.94 -8.24 -1.57
C SER A 235 -26.81 -7.41 -0.60
N TYR A 236 -26.19 -6.60 0.24
CA TYR A 236 -26.87 -5.78 1.24
C TYR A 236 -26.88 -4.31 0.79
N PRO A 237 -28.08 -3.73 0.48
CA PRO A 237 -28.18 -2.38 -0.08
C PRO A 237 -27.71 -1.28 0.89
N ASN A 238 -27.70 -1.55 2.19
CA ASN A 238 -27.23 -0.65 3.24
C ASN A 238 -25.73 -0.77 3.55
N ILE A 239 -25.02 -1.67 2.85
CA ILE A 239 -23.54 -1.76 2.91
C ILE A 239 -22.94 -0.94 1.78
N LYS A 240 -22.10 0.03 2.15
CA LYS A 240 -21.24 0.79 1.22
C LYS A 240 -19.84 0.20 1.21
N ILE A 241 -19.43 -0.40 0.10
CA ILE A 241 -18.06 -0.88 -0.13
C ILE A 241 -17.18 0.30 -0.55
N ILE A 242 -16.09 0.54 0.18
CA ILE A 242 -15.14 1.60 -0.14
C ILE A 242 -14.25 1.14 -1.30
N GLY A 243 -14.14 1.96 -2.35
CA GLY A 243 -13.40 1.63 -3.57
C GLY A 243 -14.16 0.78 -4.58
N GLY A 244 -15.51 0.68 -4.42
CA GLY A 244 -16.40 -0.03 -5.34
C GLY A 244 -16.38 -1.55 -5.18
N VAL A 245 -17.32 -2.24 -5.76
CA VAL A 245 -17.45 -3.71 -5.71
C VAL A 245 -16.55 -4.36 -6.76
N GLU A 246 -16.70 -3.96 -8.01
CA GLU A 246 -15.94 -4.49 -9.15
C GLU A 246 -14.69 -3.66 -9.41
N ASN A 247 -13.61 -3.94 -8.67
CA ASN A 247 -12.35 -3.24 -8.84
C ASN A 247 -11.18 -4.22 -8.97
N LYS A 248 -10.63 -4.33 -10.19
CA LYS A 248 -9.55 -5.26 -10.54
C LYS A 248 -8.21 -4.97 -9.84
N LEU A 249 -8.06 -3.77 -9.28
CA LEU A 249 -6.87 -3.37 -8.53
C LEU A 249 -7.01 -3.62 -7.02
N ARG A 250 -8.11 -4.27 -6.60
CA ARG A 250 -8.30 -4.63 -5.19
C ARG A 250 -7.38 -5.77 -4.80
N GLU A 251 -6.74 -5.61 -3.67
CA GLU A 251 -5.93 -6.63 -3.00
C GLU A 251 -6.70 -7.27 -1.84
N GLY A 252 -6.07 -8.12 -1.04
CA GLY A 252 -6.66 -8.88 0.06
C GLY A 252 -7.26 -8.04 1.20
N LEU A 253 -7.92 -6.92 0.88
CA LEU A 253 -8.50 -5.99 1.84
C LEU A 253 -9.82 -5.42 1.33
N VAL A 254 -10.85 -5.47 2.19
CA VAL A 254 -12.16 -4.85 1.96
C VAL A 254 -12.50 -3.92 3.12
N SER A 255 -12.80 -2.67 2.81
CA SER A 255 -13.35 -1.71 3.76
C SER A 255 -14.79 -1.38 3.42
N PHE A 256 -15.65 -1.33 4.43
CA PHE A 256 -17.08 -1.06 4.25
C PHE A 256 -17.68 -0.32 5.44
N SER A 257 -18.81 0.33 5.22
CA SER A 257 -19.65 0.90 6.26
C SER A 257 -21.09 0.40 6.09
N LEU A 258 -21.81 0.31 7.20
CA LEU A 258 -23.24 0.02 7.24
C LEU A 258 -23.97 1.31 7.60
N HIS A 259 -25.05 1.66 6.87
CA HIS A 259 -25.73 2.95 7.05
C HIS A 259 -26.31 3.10 8.46
N ASP A 260 -26.95 2.03 8.95
CA ASP A 260 -27.78 2.08 10.16
C ASP A 260 -27.07 1.50 11.40
N LEU A 261 -25.82 1.05 11.29
CA LEU A 261 -25.10 0.43 12.39
C LEU A 261 -23.64 0.95 12.48
N PRO A 262 -23.23 1.50 13.65
CA PRO A 262 -21.86 1.95 13.86
C PRO A 262 -20.83 0.84 13.68
N SER A 263 -19.72 1.16 13.01
CA SER A 263 -18.65 0.18 12.74
C SER A 263 -18.03 -0.40 14.02
N GLU A 264 -18.05 0.34 15.14
CA GLU A 264 -17.60 -0.14 16.45
C GLU A 264 -18.42 -1.33 16.93
N ILE A 265 -19.74 -1.29 16.72
CA ILE A 265 -20.64 -2.38 17.11
C ILE A 265 -20.37 -3.60 16.23
N ILE A 266 -20.25 -3.41 14.91
CA ILE A 266 -19.95 -4.49 13.97
C ILE A 266 -18.64 -5.20 14.36
N VAL A 267 -17.57 -4.45 14.58
CA VAL A 267 -16.25 -4.99 14.96
C VAL A 267 -16.34 -5.74 16.29
N LYS A 268 -17.06 -5.19 17.28
CA LYS A 268 -17.26 -5.83 18.59
C LYS A 268 -18.00 -7.16 18.45
N GLU A 269 -19.11 -7.17 17.72
CA GLU A 269 -19.93 -8.38 17.54
C GLU A 269 -19.19 -9.45 16.73
N LEU A 270 -18.45 -9.08 15.69
CA LEU A 270 -17.57 -10.01 14.95
C LEU A 270 -16.49 -10.61 15.86
N ASN A 271 -15.86 -9.78 16.71
CA ASN A 271 -14.88 -10.29 17.69
C ASN A 271 -15.52 -11.30 18.67
N ASN A 272 -16.74 -11.04 19.14
CA ASN A 272 -17.49 -11.98 20.00
C ASN A 272 -17.76 -13.32 19.31
N LYS A 273 -17.83 -13.32 17.97
CA LYS A 273 -18.00 -14.50 17.12
C LYS A 273 -16.67 -15.14 16.68
N GLY A 274 -15.54 -14.69 17.25
CA GLY A 274 -14.21 -15.20 16.92
C GLY A 274 -13.63 -14.67 15.59
N VAL A 275 -14.24 -13.65 14.98
CA VAL A 275 -13.77 -13.03 13.73
C VAL A 275 -13.12 -11.69 14.03
N ARG A 276 -11.80 -11.64 13.97
CA ARG A 276 -11.03 -10.43 14.23
C ARG A 276 -11.03 -9.50 13.01
N THR A 277 -11.68 -8.36 13.15
CA THR A 277 -11.68 -7.29 12.16
C THR A 277 -11.11 -6.01 12.76
N HIS A 278 -10.97 -4.97 11.95
CA HIS A 278 -10.38 -3.71 12.38
C HIS A 278 -11.28 -2.52 12.03
N ILE A 279 -11.31 -1.52 12.94
CA ILE A 279 -11.98 -0.25 12.66
C ILE A 279 -10.97 0.78 12.11
N ARG A 280 -11.34 1.47 11.03
CA ARG A 280 -10.67 2.69 10.57
C ARG A 280 -11.50 3.90 10.98
N LYS A 281 -10.84 4.90 11.54
CA LYS A 281 -11.46 6.15 11.97
C LYS A 281 -11.04 7.28 11.05
N SER A 282 -11.89 8.29 10.92
CA SER A 282 -11.52 9.56 10.28
C SER A 282 -10.59 10.34 11.21
N ASP A 283 -9.33 9.91 11.22
CA ASP A 283 -8.22 10.49 11.95
C ASP A 283 -7.05 10.81 11.01
N HIS A 284 -5.89 11.12 11.58
CA HIS A 284 -4.69 11.40 10.77
C HIS A 284 -4.25 10.22 9.89
N TYR A 285 -4.68 8.98 10.18
CA TYR A 285 -4.35 7.81 9.34
C TYR A 285 -5.28 7.59 8.16
N SER A 286 -6.57 7.86 8.32
CA SER A 286 -7.58 7.46 7.33
C SER A 286 -8.57 8.59 6.97
N GLY A 287 -8.49 9.76 7.60
CA GLY A 287 -9.39 10.89 7.35
C GLY A 287 -9.33 11.36 5.89
N ASN A 288 -8.16 11.29 5.25
CA ASN A 288 -8.03 11.62 3.82
C ASN A 288 -8.94 10.81 2.90
N ILE A 289 -9.32 9.60 3.30
CA ILE A 289 -10.23 8.72 2.56
C ILE A 289 -11.67 8.82 3.11
N LEU A 290 -11.82 8.87 4.43
CA LEU A 290 -13.14 8.79 5.05
C LEU A 290 -13.90 10.11 5.05
N ASP A 291 -13.21 11.25 5.23
CA ASP A 291 -13.85 12.58 5.25
C ASP A 291 -14.56 12.92 3.94
N PRO A 292 -13.95 12.72 2.73
CA PRO A 292 -14.64 12.96 1.48
C PRO A 292 -15.86 12.05 1.25
N LEU A 293 -15.90 10.89 1.92
CA LEU A 293 -17.04 9.96 1.89
C LEU A 293 -18.12 10.30 2.93
N GLY A 294 -17.89 11.29 3.81
CA GLY A 294 -18.77 11.65 4.92
C GLY A 294 -18.78 10.60 6.04
N LEU A 295 -17.76 9.75 6.13
CA LEU A 295 -17.70 8.63 7.07
C LEU A 295 -16.81 8.97 8.27
N LYS A 296 -17.34 8.80 9.49
CA LYS A 296 -16.54 8.92 10.72
C LYS A 296 -15.63 7.72 10.94
N ASN A 297 -16.04 6.56 10.48
CA ASN A 297 -15.30 5.30 10.56
C ASN A 297 -15.82 4.28 9.54
N CYS A 298 -15.07 3.19 9.37
CA CYS A 298 -15.49 2.02 8.60
C CYS A 298 -14.91 0.75 9.21
N VAL A 299 -15.51 -0.40 8.89
CA VAL A 299 -14.94 -1.71 9.15
C VAL A 299 -13.93 -2.03 8.07
N ARG A 300 -12.74 -2.51 8.44
CA ARG A 300 -11.73 -3.04 7.53
C ARG A 300 -11.47 -4.50 7.82
N VAL A 301 -11.64 -5.31 6.80
CA VAL A 301 -11.31 -6.75 6.80
C VAL A 301 -10.13 -6.98 5.88
N SER A 302 -9.12 -7.69 6.34
CA SER A 302 -7.95 -8.02 5.53
C SER A 302 -7.65 -9.51 5.63
N MET A 303 -7.26 -10.07 4.52
CA MET A 303 -6.92 -11.47 4.36
C MET A 303 -5.51 -11.59 3.81
N CYS A 304 -4.90 -12.74 4.01
CA CYS A 304 -3.68 -13.18 3.36
C CYS A 304 -3.93 -14.52 2.68
N HIS A 305 -3.00 -14.95 1.86
CA HIS A 305 -3.09 -16.20 1.11
C HIS A 305 -3.25 -17.46 1.97
N TYR A 306 -2.94 -17.40 3.26
CA TYR A 306 -3.13 -18.52 4.20
C TYR A 306 -4.52 -18.56 4.85
N ASN A 307 -5.36 -17.55 4.60
CA ASN A 307 -6.76 -17.60 5.01
C ASN A 307 -7.54 -18.58 4.12
N THR A 308 -8.61 -19.14 4.65
CA THR A 308 -9.45 -20.12 3.98
C THR A 308 -10.81 -19.55 3.59
N GLU A 309 -11.51 -20.25 2.71
CA GLU A 309 -12.89 -19.90 2.35
C GLU A 309 -13.81 -19.99 3.55
N GLU A 310 -13.62 -21.00 4.42
CA GLU A 310 -14.42 -21.19 5.62
C GLU A 310 -14.33 -20.00 6.57
N GLU A 311 -13.15 -19.38 6.70
CA GLU A 311 -12.95 -18.17 7.51
C GLU A 311 -13.70 -16.96 6.90
N VAL A 312 -13.72 -16.83 5.58
CA VAL A 312 -14.52 -15.80 4.90
C VAL A 312 -16.01 -16.06 5.05
N LEU A 313 -16.46 -17.31 4.94
CA LEU A 313 -17.86 -17.69 5.16
C LEU A 313 -18.30 -17.48 6.61
N GLN A 314 -17.42 -17.75 7.59
CA GLN A 314 -17.67 -17.43 9.00
C GLN A 314 -17.87 -15.91 9.20
N PHE A 315 -17.03 -15.08 8.57
CA PHE A 315 -17.19 -13.63 8.58
C PHE A 315 -18.56 -13.22 7.99
N LEU A 316 -18.91 -13.73 6.81
CA LEU A 316 -20.18 -13.39 6.14
C LEU A 316 -21.40 -13.85 6.94
N THR A 317 -21.34 -15.02 7.57
CA THR A 317 -22.38 -15.52 8.48
C THR A 317 -22.55 -14.57 9.66
N GLY A 318 -21.43 -14.13 10.26
CA GLY A 318 -21.46 -13.14 11.34
C GLY A 318 -22.06 -11.81 10.93
N ILE A 319 -21.76 -11.31 9.73
CA ILE A 319 -22.36 -10.09 9.16
C ILE A 319 -23.86 -10.26 8.95
N ASN A 320 -24.30 -11.40 8.38
CA ASN A 320 -25.72 -11.66 8.16
C ASN A 320 -26.51 -11.67 9.48
N GLU A 321 -25.97 -12.29 10.52
CA GLU A 321 -26.59 -12.29 11.85
C GLU A 321 -26.67 -10.87 12.45
N ILE A 322 -25.60 -10.07 12.33
CA ILE A 322 -25.56 -8.69 12.85
C ILE A 322 -26.57 -7.78 12.15
N ILE A 323 -26.81 -7.98 10.85
CA ILE A 323 -27.74 -7.14 10.07
C ILE A 323 -29.21 -7.49 10.39
N HIS A 324 -29.51 -8.72 10.80
CA HIS A 324 -30.86 -9.18 11.05
C HIS A 324 -31.28 -9.21 12.54
N HIS A 325 -30.39 -8.80 13.43
CA HIS A 325 -30.64 -8.57 14.85
C HIS A 325 -30.76 -7.07 15.15
#